data_522c74d04cfe1416765a7dddbab3fff4
#
_entry.id   522c74d04cfe1416765a7dddbab3fff4
#
_cell.length_a   1.000
_cell.length_b   1.000
_cell.length_c   1.000
_cell.angle_alpha   90.00
_cell.angle_beta   90.00
_cell.angle_gamma   90.00
#
_symmetry.space_group_name_H-M   'P 1'
#
loop_
_entity.id
_entity.type
_entity.pdbx_description
1 polymer ?
#
loop_
_entity_poly.entity_id
_entity_poly.type
_entity_poly.pdbx_seq_one_letter_code
_entity_poly.pdbx_strand_id
1 'polypeptide(L)'
;MEFQKVYFLGIGGIGMSALARYFLHEGKKVAGYDRTPSHLTDELSAEGAAIHFEDDVRLIPAEFLDPAATMVVYTPAVPQEHGEYRYFADHGFRIEKRSQMLGHLAEGKYVM
;
A
#
# COMPACT_ATOMS: atom_id res chain seq x y z
N MET A 1 -9.38 -13.00 -5.99
CA MET A 1 -8.66 -11.73 -6.11
C MET A 1 -7.27 -12.00 -6.66
N GLU A 2 -6.75 -11.10 -7.47
CA GLU A 2 -5.50 -11.34 -8.19
C GLU A 2 -4.24 -11.17 -7.35
N PHE A 3 -4.35 -10.56 -6.18
CA PHE A 3 -3.20 -10.31 -5.32
C PHE A 3 -3.54 -10.66 -3.89
N GLN A 4 -2.51 -10.99 -3.12
CA GLN A 4 -2.66 -11.39 -1.73
C GLN A 4 -2.20 -10.32 -0.76
N LYS A 5 -1.39 -9.37 -1.24
CA LYS A 5 -0.73 -8.35 -0.43
C LYS A 5 -0.91 -6.99 -1.06
N VAL A 6 -1.06 -5.98 -0.23
CA VAL A 6 -1.19 -4.60 -0.70
C VAL A 6 -0.18 -3.74 0.03
N TYR A 7 0.64 -3.02 -0.72
CA TYR A 7 1.64 -2.12 -0.17
C TYR A 7 1.25 -0.68 -0.47
N PHE A 8 1.24 0.16 0.54
CA PHE A 8 0.76 1.53 0.42
C PHE A 8 1.90 2.53 0.54
N LEU A 9 2.00 3.43 -0.43
CA LEU A 9 2.91 4.57 -0.37
C LEU A 9 2.08 5.79 0.03
N GLY A 10 2.27 6.26 1.26
CA GLY A 10 1.44 7.30 1.86
C GLY A 10 0.30 6.74 2.69
N ILE A 11 0.55 5.65 3.41
CA ILE A 11 -0.49 4.86 4.10
C ILE A 11 -1.24 5.66 5.18
N GLY A 12 -0.63 6.71 5.73
CA GLY A 12 -1.23 7.50 6.82
C GLY A 12 -2.23 8.55 6.37
N GLY A 13 -2.43 8.76 5.09
CA GLY A 13 -3.46 9.68 4.61
C GLY A 13 -4.85 9.18 4.98
N ILE A 14 -5.82 10.11 5.14
CA ILE A 14 -7.17 9.75 5.58
C ILE A 14 -7.79 8.72 4.63
N GLY A 15 -7.77 8.99 3.33
CA GLY A 15 -8.32 8.07 2.35
C GLY A 15 -7.51 6.79 2.20
N MET A 16 -6.18 6.89 2.31
CA MET A 16 -5.31 5.72 2.20
C MET A 16 -5.47 4.79 3.39
N SER A 17 -5.58 5.35 4.60
CA SER A 17 -5.75 4.52 5.79
C SER A 17 -7.08 3.78 5.77
N ALA A 18 -8.13 4.40 5.25
CA ALA A 18 -9.42 3.73 5.10
C ALA A 18 -9.32 2.55 4.13
N LEU A 19 -8.62 2.75 3.02
CA LEU A 19 -8.43 1.68 2.03
C LEU A 19 -7.57 0.55 2.59
N ALA A 20 -6.52 0.89 3.34
CA ALA A 20 -5.67 -0.11 3.99
C ALA A 20 -6.49 -0.96 4.97
N ARG A 21 -7.34 -0.31 5.77
CA ARG A 21 -8.21 -1.01 6.70
C ARG A 21 -9.17 -1.95 5.98
N TYR A 22 -9.71 -1.50 4.86
CA TYR A 22 -10.59 -2.35 4.04
C TYR A 22 -9.88 -3.65 3.66
N PHE A 23 -8.64 -3.55 3.16
CA PHE A 23 -7.92 -4.76 2.75
C PHE A 23 -7.53 -5.65 3.94
N LEU A 24 -7.21 -5.06 5.09
CA LEU A 24 -6.98 -5.86 6.30
C LEU A 24 -8.22 -6.67 6.67
N HIS A 25 -9.40 -6.07 6.58
CA HIS A 25 -10.65 -6.76 6.88
C HIS A 25 -10.97 -7.83 5.84
N GLU A 26 -10.47 -7.68 4.63
CA GLU A 26 -10.64 -8.69 3.57
C GLU A 26 -9.62 -9.82 3.67
N GLY A 27 -8.79 -9.82 4.69
CA GLY A 27 -7.81 -10.87 4.91
C GLY A 27 -6.53 -10.72 4.11
N LYS A 28 -6.29 -9.57 3.51
CA LYS A 28 -5.04 -9.30 2.79
C LYS A 28 -3.95 -8.90 3.77
N LYS A 29 -2.71 -9.17 3.41
CA LYS A 29 -1.57 -8.63 4.14
C LYS A 29 -1.34 -7.20 3.67
N VAL A 30 -1.11 -6.30 4.62
CA VAL A 30 -0.95 -4.87 4.34
C VAL A 30 0.36 -4.37 4.96
N ALA A 31 1.10 -3.63 4.18
CA ALA A 31 2.28 -2.91 4.66
C ALA A 31 2.31 -1.56 3.97
N GLY A 32 3.18 -0.68 4.41
CA GLY A 32 3.30 0.60 3.75
C GLY A 32 4.31 1.53 4.36
N TYR A 33 4.42 2.66 3.70
CA TYR A 33 5.29 3.75 4.09
C TYR A 33 4.47 5.01 4.28
N ASP A 34 4.85 5.81 5.27
CA ASP A 34 4.38 7.18 5.39
C ASP A 34 5.52 8.03 5.88
N ARG A 35 5.53 9.31 5.50
CA ARG A 35 6.58 10.23 5.90
C ARG A 35 6.50 10.58 7.37
N THR A 36 5.30 10.54 7.96
CA THR A 36 5.06 11.05 9.31
C THR A 36 4.23 10.07 10.13
N PRO A 37 4.70 9.64 11.29
CA PRO A 37 3.85 8.86 12.21
C PRO A 37 2.63 9.68 12.61
N SER A 38 1.48 9.03 12.76
CA SER A 38 0.24 9.69 13.11
C SER A 38 -0.66 8.73 13.87
N HIS A 39 -1.77 9.26 14.37
CA HIS A 39 -2.78 8.44 15.02
C HIS A 39 -3.30 7.35 14.07
N LEU A 40 -3.47 7.70 12.78
CA LEU A 40 -3.94 6.73 11.79
C LEU A 40 -2.93 5.60 11.56
N THR A 41 -1.63 5.92 11.48
CA THR A 41 -0.62 4.87 11.30
C THR A 41 -0.53 3.99 12.54
N ASP A 42 -0.70 4.57 13.74
CA ASP A 42 -0.71 3.77 14.97
C ASP A 42 -1.87 2.78 14.98
N GLU A 43 -3.06 3.23 14.59
CA GLU A 43 -4.23 2.36 14.52
C GLU A 43 -4.03 1.23 13.53
N LEU A 44 -3.50 1.53 12.35
CA LEU A 44 -3.27 0.52 11.33
C LEU A 44 -2.23 -0.50 11.79
N SER A 45 -1.18 -0.05 12.46
CA SER A 45 -0.17 -0.96 13.00
C SER A 45 -0.78 -1.90 14.03
N ALA A 46 -1.67 -1.39 14.87
CA ALA A 46 -2.37 -2.21 15.86
C ALA A 46 -3.30 -3.22 15.19
N GLU A 47 -3.80 -2.91 14.00
CA GLU A 47 -4.67 -3.82 13.26
C GLU A 47 -3.93 -4.82 12.37
N GLY A 48 -2.61 -4.74 12.34
CA GLY A 48 -1.78 -5.73 11.65
C GLY A 48 -0.98 -5.24 10.45
N ALA A 49 -1.03 -3.95 10.14
CA ALA A 49 -0.23 -3.42 9.05
C ALA A 49 1.24 -3.23 9.48
N ALA A 50 2.16 -3.54 8.60
CA ALA A 50 3.59 -3.31 8.83
C ALA A 50 3.98 -1.97 8.20
N ILE A 51 4.25 -0.97 9.03
CA ILE A 51 4.48 0.40 8.56
C ILE A 51 5.87 0.88 8.96
N HIS A 52 6.54 1.57 8.03
CA HIS A 52 7.79 2.25 8.34
C HIS A 52 7.72 3.70 7.81
N PHE A 53 8.64 4.55 8.29
CA PHE A 53 8.57 5.99 8.09
C PHE A 53 9.76 6.57 7.35
N GLU A 54 10.62 5.71 6.82
CA GLU A 54 11.77 6.14 6.03
C GLU A 54 11.65 5.60 4.62
N ASP A 55 12.04 6.41 3.63
CA ASP A 55 12.07 5.99 2.24
C ASP A 55 13.30 5.11 2.03
N ASP A 56 13.15 3.84 2.32
CA ASP A 56 14.25 2.88 2.25
C ASP A 56 13.71 1.52 1.79
N VAL A 57 14.11 1.12 0.60
CA VAL A 57 13.68 -0.16 0.00
C VAL A 57 13.98 -1.34 0.93
N ARG A 58 15.06 -1.24 1.73
CA ARG A 58 15.42 -2.32 2.65
C ARG A 58 14.42 -2.52 3.77
N LEU A 59 13.56 -1.52 4.03
CA LEU A 59 12.52 -1.62 5.06
C LEU A 59 11.24 -2.25 4.55
N ILE A 60 11.10 -2.47 3.24
CA ILE A 60 9.95 -3.18 2.69
C ILE A 60 10.01 -4.62 3.15
N PRO A 61 8.96 -5.14 3.81
CA PRO A 61 8.98 -6.54 4.24
C PRO A 61 9.20 -7.47 3.05
N ALA A 62 10.05 -8.47 3.24
CA ALA A 62 10.46 -9.36 2.14
C ALA A 62 9.27 -10.00 1.43
N GLU A 63 8.23 -10.32 2.16
CA GLU A 63 7.05 -10.97 1.57
C GLU A 63 6.29 -10.07 0.59
N PHE A 64 6.55 -8.75 0.62
CA PHE A 64 5.94 -7.80 -0.32
C PHE A 64 6.80 -7.56 -1.55
N LEU A 65 7.91 -8.27 -1.69
CA LEU A 65 8.81 -8.12 -2.82
C LEU A 65 8.49 -9.06 -3.98
N ASP A 66 7.32 -9.70 -3.94
CA ASP A 66 6.85 -10.59 -5.00
C ASP A 66 5.85 -9.83 -5.89
N PRO A 67 6.25 -9.43 -7.11
CA PRO A 67 5.37 -8.65 -7.98
C PRO A 67 4.10 -9.40 -8.39
N ALA A 68 4.14 -10.73 -8.40
CA ALA A 68 2.97 -11.51 -8.80
C ALA A 68 1.88 -11.51 -7.73
N ALA A 69 2.24 -11.28 -6.46
CA ALA A 69 1.30 -11.36 -5.35
C ALA A 69 0.97 -10.01 -4.71
N THR A 70 1.65 -8.94 -5.12
CA THR A 70 1.57 -7.64 -4.43
C THR A 70 1.02 -6.56 -5.34
N MET A 71 0.04 -5.82 -4.84
CA MET A 71 -0.47 -4.60 -5.47
C MET A 71 0.08 -3.40 -4.70
N VAL A 72 0.61 -2.42 -5.42
CA VAL A 72 1.12 -1.19 -4.82
C VAL A 72 0.12 -0.06 -5.07
N VAL A 73 -0.28 0.63 -4.02
CA VAL A 73 -1.20 1.76 -4.10
C VAL A 73 -0.49 3.01 -3.58
N TYR A 74 -0.60 4.10 -4.33
CA TYR A 74 0.06 5.35 -3.93
C TYR A 74 -0.88 6.53 -4.04
N THR A 75 -0.47 7.64 -3.39
CA THR A 75 -1.17 8.92 -3.49
C THR A 75 -0.29 9.91 -4.24
N PRO A 76 -0.88 10.91 -4.92
CA PRO A 76 -0.08 11.95 -5.60
C PRO A 76 0.82 12.75 -4.66
N ALA A 77 0.63 12.67 -3.35
CA ALA A 77 1.51 13.32 -2.38
C ALA A 77 2.90 12.69 -2.34
N VAL A 78 3.04 11.45 -2.83
CA VAL A 78 4.34 10.78 -2.91
C VAL A 78 4.95 11.10 -4.26
N PRO A 79 6.14 11.74 -4.30
CA PRO A 79 6.75 12.12 -5.58
C PRO A 79 7.25 10.90 -6.34
N GLN A 80 7.33 11.05 -7.67
CA GLN A 80 7.80 9.95 -8.53
C GLN A 80 9.27 9.62 -8.29
N GLU A 81 10.05 10.53 -7.72
CA GLU A 81 11.45 10.29 -7.36
C GLU A 81 11.60 9.49 -6.07
N HIS A 82 10.50 9.22 -5.37
CA HIS A 82 10.53 8.44 -4.14
C HIS A 82 11.18 7.08 -4.40
N GLY A 83 12.13 6.70 -3.54
CA GLY A 83 12.94 5.51 -3.78
C GLY A 83 12.13 4.22 -3.83
N GLU A 84 11.19 4.06 -2.92
CA GLU A 84 10.35 2.85 -2.92
C GLU A 84 9.42 2.85 -4.13
N TYR A 85 8.86 4.00 -4.50
CA TYR A 85 8.02 4.08 -5.70
C TYR A 85 8.82 3.64 -6.93
N ARG A 86 10.03 4.16 -7.10
CA ARG A 86 10.87 3.80 -8.23
C ARG A 86 11.24 2.33 -8.22
N TYR A 87 11.51 1.79 -7.05
CA TYR A 87 11.82 0.37 -6.93
C TYR A 87 10.66 -0.48 -7.48
N PHE A 88 9.45 -0.20 -7.05
CA PHE A 88 8.29 -0.96 -7.52
C PHE A 88 8.06 -0.76 -9.02
N ALA A 89 8.21 0.47 -9.50
CA ALA A 89 8.02 0.76 -10.93
C ALA A 89 9.06 0.03 -11.78
N ASP A 90 10.31 -0.05 -11.31
CA ASP A 90 11.40 -0.65 -12.07
C ASP A 90 11.38 -2.17 -12.03
N HIS A 91 10.67 -2.78 -11.09
CA HIS A 91 10.67 -4.23 -10.90
C HIS A 91 9.36 -4.91 -11.31
N GLY A 92 8.53 -4.23 -12.09
CA GLY A 92 7.37 -4.86 -12.70
C GLY A 92 6.17 -5.05 -11.78
N PHE A 93 6.10 -4.32 -10.67
CA PHE A 93 4.94 -4.38 -9.78
C PHE A 93 3.75 -3.65 -10.40
N ARG A 94 2.55 -4.11 -10.08
CA ARG A 94 1.34 -3.37 -10.42
C ARG A 94 1.22 -2.20 -9.45
N ILE A 95 1.10 -0.99 -10.00
CA ILE A 95 1.03 0.24 -9.21
C ILE A 95 -0.21 1.01 -9.64
N GLU A 96 -1.05 1.39 -8.68
CA GLU A 96 -2.26 2.16 -8.97
C GLU A 96 -2.39 3.32 -8.00
N LYS A 97 -2.94 4.43 -8.50
CA LYS A 97 -3.33 5.53 -7.63
C LYS A 97 -4.51 5.08 -6.77
N ARG A 98 -4.65 5.71 -5.59
CA ARG A 98 -5.79 5.43 -4.72
C ARG A 98 -7.13 5.55 -5.47
N SER A 99 -7.28 6.60 -6.29
CA SER A 99 -8.53 6.80 -7.04
C SER A 99 -8.80 5.69 -8.03
N GLN A 100 -7.76 5.16 -8.67
CA GLN A 100 -7.91 4.03 -9.60
C GLN A 100 -8.33 2.77 -8.85
N MET A 101 -7.72 2.51 -7.72
CA MET A 101 -8.08 1.35 -6.91
C MET A 101 -9.53 1.44 -6.44
N LEU A 102 -9.96 2.62 -5.97
CA LEU A 102 -11.34 2.81 -5.56
C LEU A 102 -12.31 2.58 -6.71
N GLY A 103 -11.96 3.04 -7.92
CA GLY A 103 -12.76 2.78 -9.10
C GLY A 103 -12.90 1.30 -9.40
N HIS A 104 -11.80 0.56 -9.30
CA HIS A 104 -11.83 -0.88 -9.54
C HIS A 104 -12.68 -1.61 -8.49
N LEU A 105 -12.62 -1.21 -7.24
CA LEU A 105 -13.44 -1.80 -6.19
C LEU A 105 -14.92 -1.51 -6.41
N ALA A 106 -15.24 -0.27 -6.84
CA ALA A 106 -16.62 0.10 -7.13
C ALA A 106 -17.19 -0.70 -8.29
N GLU A 107 -16.32 -1.11 -9.24
CA GLU A 107 -16.73 -1.92 -10.38
C GLU A 107 -16.73 -3.42 -10.06
N GLY A 108 -16.33 -3.81 -8.87
CA GLY A 108 -16.25 -5.20 -8.47
C GLY A 108 -15.04 -5.96 -8.99
N LYS A 109 -14.03 -5.27 -9.51
CA LYS A 109 -12.88 -5.95 -10.14
C LYS A 109 -11.98 -6.68 -9.19
N TYR A 110 -11.89 -6.24 -7.94
CA TYR A 110 -11.02 -6.85 -6.94
C TYR A 110 -11.80 -7.40 -5.76
N VAL A 111 -13.10 -7.62 -5.94
CA VAL A 111 -13.95 -8.22 -4.91
C VAL A 111 -13.88 -9.73 -5.01
N MET A 112 -13.79 -10.37 -3.87
CA MET A 112 -13.76 -11.84 -3.82
C MET A 112 -15.12 -12.45 -3.97
#